data_efc26dc8654eb3c218c1abcaea0612da
#
_entry.id   efc26dc8654eb3c218c1abcaea0612da
#
_cell.length_a   1.000
_cell.length_b   1.000
_cell.length_c   1.000
_cell.angle_alpha   90.00
_cell.angle_beta   90.00
_cell.angle_gamma   90.00
#
_symmetry.space_group_name_H-M   'P 1'
#
loop_
_entity.id
_entity.type
_entity.pdbx_description
1 polymer ?
#
loop_
_entity_poly.entity_id
_entity_poly.type
_entity_poly.pdbx_seq_one_letter_code
_entity_poly.pdbx_strand_id
1 'polypeptide(L)'
;FYDSTDHSRFRGATASLPLREQMLKICDDEDLDPEFFLSPEEIHRQIDLTSEGNRMIYLLERANGRKSFLRFYDGMDIRPRETEITVALKRLVTDASRIVFLTGHGERSLYWNDKGGLYSLIQRNGRNALVNQGFDVDTLNLTGRTVIPEDIDILVIAAPEKRLSPQEQGLLDSYIAKGGNLIITGE
;
A
#
# COMPACT_ATOMS: atom_id res chain seq x y z
N PHE A 1 -9.52 -17.60 -0.12
CA PHE A 1 -10.95 -17.32 0.10
C PHE A 1 -11.61 -16.85 -1.19
N TYR A 2 -12.92 -16.77 -1.23
CA TYR A 2 -13.70 -16.32 -2.38
C TYR A 2 -14.45 -15.02 -2.05
N ASP A 3 -14.44 -14.07 -2.99
CA ASP A 3 -15.05 -12.74 -2.80
C ASP A 3 -15.81 -12.30 -4.06
N SER A 4 -16.75 -11.38 -3.85
CA SER A 4 -17.62 -10.81 -4.87
C SER A 4 -16.96 -9.75 -5.77
N THR A 5 -15.75 -9.32 -5.49
CA THR A 5 -15.18 -8.13 -6.13
C THR A 5 -14.50 -8.38 -7.48
N ASP A 6 -14.09 -9.60 -7.79
CA ASP A 6 -13.54 -9.95 -9.10
C ASP A 6 -14.38 -10.99 -9.84
N HIS A 7 -15.37 -10.52 -10.58
CA HIS A 7 -16.18 -11.36 -11.45
C HIS A 7 -15.58 -11.55 -12.85
N SER A 8 -14.41 -10.99 -13.14
CA SER A 8 -13.82 -10.97 -14.48
C SER A 8 -13.48 -12.36 -15.02
N ARG A 9 -13.25 -13.32 -14.13
CA ARG A 9 -12.92 -14.72 -14.47
C ARG A 9 -14.15 -15.60 -14.69
N PHE A 10 -15.33 -15.17 -14.24
CA PHE A 10 -16.56 -15.93 -14.37
C PHE A 10 -17.34 -15.42 -15.58
N ARG A 11 -17.42 -16.23 -16.62
CA ARG A 11 -18.21 -15.93 -17.82
C ARG A 11 -19.33 -16.95 -18.00
N GLY A 12 -20.47 -16.49 -18.52
CA GLY A 12 -21.60 -17.37 -18.82
C GLY A 12 -22.44 -17.74 -17.59
N ALA A 13 -23.01 -18.94 -17.59
CA ALA A 13 -23.97 -19.39 -16.57
C ALA A 13 -23.40 -19.40 -15.13
N THR A 14 -22.09 -19.56 -14.96
CA THR A 14 -21.44 -19.60 -13.66
C THR A 14 -21.43 -18.23 -12.98
N ALA A 15 -21.35 -17.13 -13.75
CA ALA A 15 -21.34 -15.78 -13.20
C ALA A 15 -22.63 -15.36 -12.48
N SER A 16 -23.75 -16.04 -12.75
CA SER A 16 -25.05 -15.78 -12.12
C SER A 16 -25.31 -16.61 -10.86
N LEU A 17 -24.40 -17.53 -10.53
CA LEU A 17 -24.53 -18.35 -9.32
C LEU A 17 -24.14 -17.56 -8.06
N PRO A 18 -24.69 -17.93 -6.87
CA PRO A 18 -24.16 -17.45 -5.60
C PRO A 18 -22.65 -17.76 -5.47
N LEU A 19 -21.91 -16.89 -4.79
CA LEU A 19 -20.45 -17.01 -4.66
C LEU A 19 -19.97 -18.37 -4.17
N ARG A 20 -20.67 -18.93 -3.19
CA ARG A 20 -20.33 -20.25 -2.66
C ARG A 20 -20.47 -21.34 -3.72
N GLU A 21 -21.51 -21.27 -4.54
CA GLU A 21 -21.71 -22.24 -5.64
C GLU A 21 -20.68 -22.07 -6.75
N GLN A 22 -20.28 -20.83 -7.04
CA GLN A 22 -19.17 -20.55 -7.95
C GLN A 22 -17.87 -21.19 -7.44
N MET A 23 -17.56 -21.02 -6.15
CA MET A 23 -16.39 -21.61 -5.52
C MET A 23 -16.43 -23.14 -5.56
N LEU A 24 -17.57 -23.75 -5.19
CA LEU A 24 -17.71 -25.21 -5.23
C LEU A 24 -17.51 -25.78 -6.63
N LYS A 25 -17.98 -25.08 -7.67
CA LYS A 25 -17.76 -25.50 -9.05
C LYS A 25 -16.29 -25.42 -9.47
N ILE A 26 -15.56 -24.38 -9.02
CA ILE A 26 -14.12 -24.29 -9.26
C ILE A 26 -13.40 -25.44 -8.54
N CYS A 27 -13.79 -25.73 -7.32
CA CYS A 27 -13.20 -26.83 -6.56
C CYS A 27 -13.39 -28.18 -7.27
N ASP A 28 -14.58 -28.42 -7.84
CA ASP A 28 -14.87 -29.61 -8.61
C ASP A 28 -14.07 -29.66 -9.92
N ASP A 29 -14.00 -28.55 -10.66
CA ASP A 29 -13.28 -28.44 -11.93
C ASP A 29 -11.75 -28.59 -11.77
N GLU A 30 -11.18 -28.14 -10.65
CA GLU A 30 -9.74 -28.09 -10.37
C GLU A 30 -9.26 -29.15 -9.35
N ASP A 31 -10.12 -30.08 -8.94
CA ASP A 31 -9.86 -31.12 -7.92
C ASP A 31 -9.33 -30.54 -6.60
N LEU A 32 -9.99 -29.47 -6.11
CA LEU A 32 -9.64 -28.78 -4.88
C LEU A 32 -10.62 -29.12 -3.76
N ASP A 33 -10.13 -29.23 -2.53
CA ASP A 33 -10.99 -29.45 -1.36
C ASP A 33 -11.67 -28.13 -0.94
N PRO A 34 -13.02 -28.03 -0.98
CA PRO A 34 -13.75 -26.85 -0.54
C PRO A 34 -13.49 -26.42 0.91
N GLU A 35 -13.08 -27.34 1.79
CA GLU A 35 -12.82 -27.05 3.20
C GLU A 35 -11.58 -26.14 3.40
N PHE A 36 -10.72 -26.03 2.41
CA PHE A 36 -9.59 -25.08 2.45
C PHE A 36 -9.99 -23.64 2.18
N PHE A 37 -11.23 -23.37 1.78
CA PHE A 37 -11.67 -22.03 1.41
C PHE A 37 -12.52 -21.40 2.52
N LEU A 38 -12.03 -20.29 3.05
CA LEU A 38 -12.80 -19.48 4.00
C LEU A 38 -13.84 -18.62 3.26
N SER A 39 -14.99 -18.41 3.89
CA SER A 39 -15.98 -17.46 3.40
C SER A 39 -15.48 -16.01 3.50
N PRO A 40 -16.05 -15.05 2.75
CA PRO A 40 -15.72 -13.62 2.89
C PRO A 40 -15.84 -13.13 4.33
N GLU A 41 -16.89 -13.56 5.06
CA GLU A 41 -17.12 -13.18 6.45
C GLU A 41 -16.04 -13.73 7.40
N GLU A 42 -15.55 -14.92 7.15
CA GLU A 42 -14.48 -15.54 7.95
C GLU A 42 -13.15 -14.86 7.72
N ILE A 43 -12.82 -14.53 6.47
CA ILE A 43 -11.55 -13.85 6.17
C ILE A 43 -11.57 -12.40 6.68
N HIS A 44 -12.68 -11.66 6.53
CA HIS A 44 -12.79 -10.28 7.00
C HIS A 44 -12.74 -10.16 8.53
N ARG A 45 -13.08 -11.22 9.27
CA ARG A 45 -12.85 -11.27 10.72
C ARG A 45 -11.38 -11.40 11.11
N GLN A 46 -10.57 -11.95 10.22
CA GLN A 46 -9.14 -12.18 10.47
C GLN A 46 -8.27 -11.06 9.93
N ILE A 47 -8.70 -10.42 8.84
CA ILE A 47 -7.88 -9.45 8.11
C ILE A 47 -8.75 -8.48 7.31
N ASP A 48 -8.38 -7.20 7.31
CA ASP A 48 -8.97 -6.19 6.43
C ASP A 48 -8.23 -6.16 5.09
N LEU A 49 -8.90 -6.58 4.03
CA LEU A 49 -8.41 -6.57 2.65
C LEU A 49 -8.88 -5.36 1.84
N THR A 50 -9.67 -4.46 2.41
CA THR A 50 -10.22 -3.28 1.72
C THR A 50 -9.11 -2.46 1.09
N SER A 51 -8.04 -2.24 1.82
CA SER A 51 -6.88 -1.48 1.35
C SER A 51 -6.09 -2.18 0.24
N GLU A 52 -6.27 -3.48 0.05
CA GLU A 52 -5.67 -4.29 -1.02
C GLU A 52 -6.60 -4.40 -2.25
N GLY A 53 -7.79 -3.80 -2.20
CA GLY A 53 -8.80 -3.90 -3.26
C GLY A 53 -9.30 -5.33 -3.46
N ASN A 54 -9.32 -6.12 -2.40
CA ASN A 54 -9.69 -7.55 -2.39
C ASN A 54 -8.95 -8.40 -3.44
N ARG A 55 -7.71 -8.02 -3.74
CA ARG A 55 -6.87 -8.75 -4.69
C ARG A 55 -6.27 -10.00 -4.04
N MET A 56 -5.83 -10.92 -4.90
CA MET A 56 -5.06 -12.08 -4.46
C MET A 56 -3.74 -11.63 -3.84
N ILE A 57 -3.51 -12.01 -2.60
CA ILE A 57 -2.28 -11.79 -1.85
C ILE A 57 -1.97 -13.01 -1.00
N TYR A 58 -0.70 -13.18 -0.63
CA TYR A 58 -0.34 -14.06 0.48
C TYR A 58 -0.22 -13.26 1.77
N LEU A 59 -0.87 -13.75 2.81
CA LEU A 59 -0.64 -13.29 4.17
C LEU A 59 0.51 -14.10 4.76
N LEU A 60 1.56 -13.40 5.18
CA LEU A 60 2.64 -13.95 5.95
C LEU A 60 2.42 -13.58 7.42
N GLU A 61 2.46 -14.56 8.30
CA GLU A 61 2.29 -14.34 9.73
C GLU A 61 3.43 -14.99 10.51
N ARG A 62 3.99 -14.25 11.46
CA ARG A 62 5.01 -14.73 12.37
C ARG A 62 4.36 -15.22 13.66
N ALA A 63 5.01 -16.14 14.38
CA ALA A 63 4.51 -16.70 15.64
C ALA A 63 4.17 -15.66 16.73
N ASN A 64 4.71 -14.44 16.65
CA ASN A 64 4.37 -13.32 17.54
C ASN A 64 3.14 -12.51 17.07
N GLY A 65 2.43 -12.96 16.04
CA GLY A 65 1.24 -12.29 15.49
C GLY A 65 1.53 -11.16 14.50
N ARG A 66 2.80 -10.82 14.21
CA ARG A 66 3.12 -9.80 13.20
C ARG A 66 2.81 -10.32 11.81
N LYS A 67 2.13 -9.48 11.01
CA LYS A 67 1.62 -9.83 9.69
C LYS A 67 2.26 -8.97 8.60
N SER A 68 2.39 -9.54 7.41
CA SER A 68 2.84 -8.84 6.21
C SER A 68 2.17 -9.43 4.97
N PHE A 69 2.05 -8.61 3.92
CA PHE A 69 1.47 -9.03 2.64
C PHE A 69 2.54 -9.24 1.60
N LEU A 70 2.50 -10.40 0.94
CA LEU A 70 3.20 -10.62 -0.31
C LEU A 70 2.19 -10.51 -1.45
N ARG A 71 2.33 -9.45 -2.25
CA ARG A 71 1.39 -9.06 -3.30
C ARG A 71 1.74 -9.68 -4.63
N PHE A 72 0.71 -9.90 -5.45
CA PHE A 72 0.82 -10.27 -6.85
C PHE A 72 0.50 -9.05 -7.72
N TYR A 73 1.21 -8.93 -8.83
CA TYR A 73 1.06 -7.80 -9.74
C TYR A 73 0.56 -8.28 -11.10
N ASP A 74 -0.30 -7.47 -11.73
CA ASP A 74 -0.81 -7.75 -13.07
C ASP A 74 0.32 -7.71 -14.10
N GLY A 75 0.23 -8.56 -15.11
CA GLY A 75 1.19 -8.61 -16.20
C GLY A 75 1.65 -10.02 -16.55
N MET A 76 2.63 -10.15 -17.45
CA MET A 76 3.16 -11.45 -17.90
C MET A 76 3.93 -12.20 -16.80
N ASP A 77 4.46 -11.49 -15.82
CA ASP A 77 5.20 -12.07 -14.69
C ASP A 77 4.44 -11.82 -13.39
N ILE A 78 3.46 -12.68 -13.13
CA ILE A 78 2.62 -12.62 -11.92
C ILE A 78 3.33 -13.20 -10.69
N ARG A 79 4.45 -13.90 -10.85
CA ARG A 79 5.17 -14.52 -9.74
C ARG A 79 5.89 -13.45 -8.92
N PRO A 80 5.87 -13.56 -7.57
CA PRO A 80 6.68 -12.71 -6.72
C PRO A 80 8.17 -12.89 -7.02
N ARG A 81 8.89 -11.79 -7.12
CA ARG A 81 10.35 -11.77 -7.27
C ARG A 81 11.02 -11.83 -5.90
N GLU A 82 12.30 -12.14 -5.89
CA GLU A 82 13.11 -12.17 -4.67
C GLU A 82 13.01 -10.87 -3.85
N THR A 83 13.03 -9.72 -4.52
CA THR A 83 12.88 -8.41 -3.87
C THR A 83 11.57 -8.30 -3.09
N GLU A 84 10.46 -8.72 -3.68
CA GLU A 84 9.12 -8.64 -3.08
C GLU A 84 8.99 -9.60 -1.90
N ILE A 85 9.53 -10.81 -2.04
CA ILE A 85 9.60 -11.79 -0.96
C ILE A 85 10.44 -11.24 0.19
N THR A 86 11.61 -10.68 -0.11
CA THR A 86 12.52 -10.09 0.88
C THR A 86 11.85 -8.94 1.62
N VAL A 87 11.16 -8.04 0.92
CA VAL A 87 10.41 -6.93 1.53
C VAL A 87 9.32 -7.46 2.46
N ALA A 88 8.54 -8.44 2.02
CA ALA A 88 7.47 -9.02 2.83
C ALA A 88 8.03 -9.69 4.10
N LEU A 89 9.13 -10.44 3.99
CA LEU A 89 9.80 -11.06 5.13
C LEU A 89 10.42 -10.02 6.07
N LYS A 90 11.05 -8.96 5.52
CA LYS A 90 11.63 -7.87 6.32
C LYS A 90 10.56 -7.18 7.18
N ARG A 91 9.38 -6.92 6.63
CA ARG A 91 8.25 -6.33 7.38
C ARG A 91 7.75 -7.19 8.55
N LEU A 92 8.06 -8.49 8.57
CA LEU A 92 7.76 -9.35 9.72
C LEU A 92 8.74 -9.18 10.89
N VAL A 93 9.92 -8.59 10.65
CA VAL A 93 10.98 -8.48 11.67
C VAL A 93 11.37 -7.05 12.01
N THR A 94 11.16 -6.09 11.09
CA THR A 94 11.48 -4.67 11.28
C THR A 94 10.29 -3.80 10.89
N ASP A 95 10.23 -2.58 11.42
CA ASP A 95 9.31 -1.57 10.94
C ASP A 95 9.77 -1.05 9.58
N ALA A 96 8.80 -0.64 8.76
CA ALA A 96 9.10 -0.03 7.48
C ALA A 96 9.59 1.40 7.69
N SER A 97 10.57 1.82 6.89
CA SER A 97 10.96 3.23 6.86
C SER A 97 9.81 4.09 6.34
N ARG A 98 9.57 5.21 7.00
CA ARG A 98 8.44 6.10 6.74
C ARG A 98 8.87 7.28 5.88
N ILE A 99 8.29 7.36 4.67
CA ILE A 99 8.45 8.48 3.73
C ILE A 99 7.20 9.35 3.82
N VAL A 100 7.38 10.64 4.10
CA VAL A 100 6.26 11.56 4.27
C VAL A 100 6.38 12.70 3.27
N PHE A 101 5.30 12.94 2.54
CA PHE A 101 5.22 14.02 1.55
C PHE A 101 4.58 15.25 2.17
N LEU A 102 5.25 16.38 2.05
CA LEU A 102 4.72 17.67 2.48
C LEU A 102 3.51 18.06 1.62
N THR A 103 2.52 18.71 2.25
CA THR A 103 1.32 19.22 1.60
C THR A 103 0.97 20.60 2.14
N GLY A 104 0.24 21.40 1.36
CA GLY A 104 -0.25 22.73 1.76
C GLY A 104 0.32 23.89 0.94
N HIS A 105 1.37 23.66 0.16
CA HIS A 105 2.06 24.70 -0.61
C HIS A 105 1.95 24.46 -2.13
N GLY A 106 0.98 23.65 -2.56
CA GLY A 106 0.76 23.34 -3.97
C GLY A 106 1.69 22.23 -4.49
N GLU A 107 2.29 21.45 -3.61
CA GLU A 107 3.15 20.32 -3.94
C GLU A 107 2.40 19.29 -4.80
N ARG A 108 3.14 18.48 -5.55
CA ARG A 108 2.56 17.33 -6.24
C ARG A 108 1.93 16.36 -5.24
N SER A 109 0.64 16.11 -5.43
CA SER A 109 -0.14 15.24 -4.55
C SER A 109 0.23 13.76 -4.72
N LEU A 110 0.21 12.99 -3.64
CA LEU A 110 0.20 11.52 -3.69
C LEU A 110 -1.11 10.96 -4.26
N TYR A 111 -2.17 11.75 -4.24
CA TYR A 111 -3.47 11.36 -4.77
C TYR A 111 -3.67 11.95 -6.16
N TRP A 112 -4.52 11.30 -6.95
CA TRP A 112 -4.84 11.79 -8.28
C TRP A 112 -5.50 13.17 -8.19
N ASN A 113 -5.00 14.10 -8.98
CA ASN A 113 -5.61 15.41 -9.18
C ASN A 113 -5.45 15.84 -10.65
N ASP A 114 -6.07 16.95 -11.04
CA ASP A 114 -6.05 17.46 -12.43
C ASP A 114 -4.66 17.81 -12.96
N LYS A 115 -3.67 17.96 -12.08
CA LYS A 115 -2.27 18.26 -12.43
C LYS A 115 -1.39 17.00 -12.60
N GLY A 116 -1.98 15.81 -12.44
CA GLY A 116 -1.22 14.56 -12.37
C GLY A 116 -0.48 14.44 -11.04
N GLY A 117 -0.74 13.38 -10.30
CA GLY A 117 -0.15 13.16 -8.99
C GLY A 117 0.99 12.15 -9.02
N LEU A 118 1.60 11.98 -7.85
CA LEU A 118 2.57 10.92 -7.57
C LEU A 118 1.86 9.61 -7.16
N TYR A 119 0.62 9.41 -7.64
CA TYR A 119 -0.24 8.28 -7.27
C TYR A 119 0.42 6.92 -7.52
N SER A 120 1.23 6.81 -8.57
CA SER A 120 1.98 5.58 -8.86
C SER A 120 2.93 5.14 -7.72
N LEU A 121 3.34 6.07 -6.86
CA LEU A 121 4.22 5.77 -5.72
C LEU A 121 3.49 5.04 -4.59
N ILE A 122 2.16 5.15 -4.52
CA ILE A 122 1.32 4.54 -3.47
C ILE A 122 0.39 3.45 -3.99
N GLN A 123 0.38 3.21 -5.30
CA GLN A 123 -0.45 2.17 -5.91
C GLN A 123 -0.01 0.78 -5.47
N ARG A 124 -0.85 0.10 -4.67
CA ARG A 124 -0.55 -1.27 -4.20
C ARG A 124 -0.52 -2.31 -5.32
N ASN A 125 -1.11 -2.02 -6.47
CA ASN A 125 -1.01 -2.84 -7.68
C ASN A 125 0.20 -2.52 -8.57
N GLY A 126 0.93 -1.46 -8.26
CA GLY A 126 2.15 -1.08 -8.97
C GLY A 126 3.39 -1.72 -8.35
N ARG A 127 4.04 -2.64 -9.05
CA ARG A 127 5.24 -3.35 -8.55
C ARG A 127 6.30 -2.41 -7.99
N ASN A 128 6.53 -1.28 -8.65
CA ASN A 128 7.56 -0.30 -8.29
C ASN A 128 7.09 0.78 -7.31
N ALA A 129 5.85 0.71 -6.82
CA ALA A 129 5.36 1.66 -5.83
C ALA A 129 6.16 1.56 -4.52
N LEU A 130 6.39 2.67 -3.84
CA LEU A 130 7.16 2.74 -2.58
C LEU A 130 6.59 1.78 -1.52
N VAL A 131 5.27 1.70 -1.43
CA VAL A 131 4.58 0.78 -0.50
C VAL A 131 4.92 -0.69 -0.76
N ASN A 132 5.28 -1.04 -2.00
CA ASN A 132 5.68 -2.38 -2.42
C ASN A 132 7.20 -2.59 -2.39
N GLN A 133 7.96 -1.51 -2.22
CA GLN A 133 9.41 -1.53 -1.99
C GLN A 133 9.78 -1.52 -0.50
N GLY A 134 8.81 -1.62 0.39
CA GLY A 134 9.03 -1.75 1.82
C GLY A 134 8.94 -0.46 2.62
N PHE A 135 8.46 0.62 2.02
CA PHE A 135 8.25 1.90 2.71
C PHE A 135 6.79 2.07 3.14
N ASP A 136 6.59 2.76 4.25
CA ASP A 136 5.30 3.34 4.59
C ASP A 136 5.27 4.77 4.06
N VAL A 137 4.16 5.14 3.42
CA VAL A 137 4.04 6.44 2.74
C VAL A 137 2.83 7.19 3.29
N ASP A 138 3.04 8.46 3.68
CA ASP A 138 2.03 9.31 4.27
C ASP A 138 2.21 10.76 3.81
N THR A 139 1.33 11.65 4.26
CA THR A 139 1.39 13.09 4.00
C THR A 139 1.46 13.88 5.30
N LEU A 140 2.07 15.06 5.25
CA LEU A 140 2.17 15.98 6.37
C LEU A 140 1.85 17.40 5.92
N ASN A 141 0.97 18.09 6.64
CA ASN A 141 0.79 19.53 6.50
C ASN A 141 1.45 20.20 7.73
N LEU A 142 2.28 21.21 7.50
CA LEU A 142 2.98 21.93 8.58
C LEU A 142 2.15 23.09 9.15
N THR A 143 1.05 23.48 8.52
CA THR A 143 0.24 24.60 8.98
C THR A 143 -0.25 24.38 10.42
N GLY A 144 0.09 25.31 11.30
CA GLY A 144 -0.27 25.27 12.71
C GLY A 144 0.48 24.24 13.56
N ARG A 145 1.47 23.54 12.99
CA ARG A 145 2.32 22.61 13.75
C ARG A 145 3.44 23.35 14.45
N THR A 146 3.93 22.72 15.52
CA THR A 146 5.07 23.20 16.31
C THR A 146 6.28 22.27 16.22
N VAL A 147 6.08 21.06 15.66
CA VAL A 147 7.14 20.06 15.51
C VAL A 147 6.84 19.14 14.32
N ILE A 148 7.87 18.69 13.63
CA ILE A 148 7.80 17.56 12.68
C ILE A 148 7.96 16.28 13.49
N PRO A 149 7.09 15.25 13.29
CA PRO A 149 7.20 13.97 14.00
C PRO A 149 8.58 13.32 13.82
N GLU A 150 9.09 12.71 14.90
CA GLU A 150 10.44 12.11 14.92
C GLU A 150 10.49 10.74 14.24
N ASP A 151 9.34 10.13 13.98
CA ASP A 151 9.18 8.84 13.31
C ASP A 151 9.21 8.94 11.78
N ILE A 152 9.57 10.09 11.22
CA ILE A 152 9.73 10.31 9.78
C ILE A 152 11.18 10.06 9.40
N ASP A 153 11.42 9.01 8.60
CA ASP A 153 12.76 8.73 8.09
C ASP A 153 13.16 9.64 6.93
N ILE A 154 12.20 9.97 6.06
CA ILE A 154 12.43 10.83 4.89
C ILE A 154 11.24 11.77 4.72
N LEU A 155 11.50 13.07 4.71
CA LEU A 155 10.53 14.10 4.35
C LEU A 155 10.74 14.52 2.89
N VAL A 156 9.67 14.57 2.10
CA VAL A 156 9.71 14.93 0.67
C VAL A 156 8.90 16.19 0.43
N ILE A 157 9.51 17.17 -0.23
CA ILE A 157 8.84 18.39 -0.73
C ILE A 157 8.87 18.32 -2.26
N ALA A 158 7.72 17.99 -2.85
CA ALA A 158 7.62 17.69 -4.27
C ALA A 158 7.09 18.89 -5.07
N ALA A 159 7.97 19.69 -5.69
CA ALA A 159 7.65 20.83 -6.53
C ALA A 159 6.63 21.79 -5.89
N PRO A 160 6.96 22.48 -4.78
CA PRO A 160 6.05 23.40 -4.12
C PRO A 160 5.84 24.65 -4.99
N GLU A 161 4.57 25.07 -5.14
CA GLU A 161 4.20 26.28 -5.88
C GLU A 161 4.25 27.55 -5.01
N LYS A 162 4.11 27.38 -3.69
CA LYS A 162 4.10 28.46 -2.72
C LYS A 162 5.29 28.37 -1.78
N ARG A 163 5.75 29.51 -1.30
CA ARG A 163 6.83 29.56 -0.31
C ARG A 163 6.33 29.08 1.04
N LEU A 164 7.16 28.36 1.74
CA LEU A 164 6.94 28.04 3.15
C LEU A 164 7.07 29.33 4.00
N SER A 165 6.25 29.43 5.02
CA SER A 165 6.35 30.51 6.02
C SER A 165 7.66 30.42 6.81
N PRO A 166 8.13 31.51 7.44
CA PRO A 166 9.31 31.48 8.30
C PRO A 166 9.20 30.46 9.44
N GLN A 167 8.00 30.25 9.97
CA GLN A 167 7.76 29.23 11.00
C GLN A 167 7.98 27.81 10.45
N GLU A 168 7.42 27.51 9.28
CA GLU A 168 7.58 26.20 8.64
C GLU A 168 9.03 25.93 8.22
N GLN A 169 9.73 26.97 7.75
CA GLN A 169 11.18 26.89 7.48
C GLN A 169 11.96 26.54 8.75
N GLY A 170 11.65 27.19 9.90
CA GLY A 170 12.25 26.88 11.19
C GLY A 170 11.98 25.45 11.67
N LEU A 171 10.82 24.87 11.32
CA LEU A 171 10.53 23.46 11.59
C LEU A 171 11.39 22.53 10.74
N LEU A 172 11.59 22.85 9.46
CA LEU A 172 12.46 22.09 8.57
C LEU A 172 13.94 22.17 9.02
N ASP A 173 14.42 23.37 9.36
CA ASP A 173 15.77 23.56 9.89
C ASP A 173 16.00 22.72 11.16
N SER A 174 15.02 22.70 12.04
CA SER A 174 15.07 21.91 13.27
C SER A 174 15.07 20.40 12.98
N TYR A 175 14.27 19.96 12.00
CA TYR A 175 14.22 18.56 11.56
C TYR A 175 15.57 18.11 10.98
N ILE A 176 16.16 18.93 10.10
CA ILE A 176 17.47 18.66 9.49
C ILE A 176 18.58 18.68 10.56
N ALA A 177 18.55 19.64 11.48
CA ALA A 177 19.53 19.74 12.55
C ALA A 177 19.53 18.53 13.49
N LYS A 178 18.39 17.84 13.63
CA LYS A 178 18.25 16.59 14.37
C LYS A 178 18.65 15.34 13.55
N GLY A 179 19.12 15.50 12.32
CA GLY A 179 19.53 14.39 11.44
C GLY A 179 18.43 13.87 10.53
N GLY A 180 17.32 14.59 10.36
CA GLY A 180 16.24 14.24 9.44
C GLY A 180 16.68 14.29 7.99
N ASN A 181 16.21 13.35 7.16
CA ASN A 181 16.51 13.31 5.73
C ASN A 181 15.46 14.07 4.94
N LEU A 182 15.88 15.00 4.11
CA LEU A 182 15.02 15.85 3.29
C LEU A 182 15.31 15.67 1.81
N ILE A 183 14.27 15.44 1.01
CA ILE A 183 14.31 15.46 -0.45
C ILE A 183 13.47 16.63 -0.95
N ILE A 184 14.05 17.51 -1.73
CA ILE A 184 13.33 18.61 -2.39
C ILE A 184 13.47 18.44 -3.90
N THR A 185 12.34 18.45 -4.60
CA THR A 185 12.32 18.48 -6.06
C THR A 185 11.74 19.81 -6.54
N GLY A 186 12.26 20.32 -7.65
CA GLY A 186 11.71 21.45 -8.37
C GLY A 186 11.11 21.00 -9.71
N GLU A 187 10.47 21.91 -10.44
CA GLU A 187 10.13 21.73 -11.85
C GLU A 187 11.32 22.04 -12.74
#